data_fcae5908aed45f40ca1d346c36e76888
#
_entry.id   fcae5908aed45f40ca1d346c36e76888
#
_cell.length_a   1.000
_cell.length_b   1.000
_cell.length_c   1.000
_cell.angle_alpha   90.00
_cell.angle_beta   90.00
_cell.angle_gamma   90.00
#
_symmetry.space_group_name_H-M   'P 1'
#
loop_
_entity.id
_entity.type
_entity.pdbx_description
1 polymer ?
#
loop_
_entity_poly.entity_id
_entity_poly.type
_entity_poly.pdbx_seq_one_letter_code
_entity_poly.pdbx_strand_id
1 'polypeptide(L)'
;MKPTTEISGTIIWGEEFEVISGTLYIEDGIIVDLIEKQVSDDVIIAPCFVNAHTHIGDSVIKDPPITNLDELVRPPDGLKHRMLNKTPAVELINAMGSTLKDMKKTGTTAFIDFREGGVEGVNGLRQSLIDMGNLRSIILGRPHNDLPELLNVSDGIGLSGVNDMPLDVLQEIVSAVKKSEKPFAIHAGEKDKTDIDAAFDLEPDFIVHLTSGSSSDFKRAFDQDCNIVVCPRSNLLTGAGMPDIKGMLTSGAVVGVGTDNVMLNSTNMFDEMKFISTIFLQDDRQVFKLCTLNGAKVSNMDNEIGSIETGKMAHLMVLNRNSYNLQGVRNHLSGLVRRARPDDIIQIIGVE
;
A
#
# COMPACT_ATOMS: atom_id res chain seq x y z
N MET A 1 -31.09 -18.18 -9.43
CA MET A 1 -30.15 -17.10 -9.84
C MET A 1 -29.60 -16.50 -8.57
N LYS A 2 -28.31 -16.30 -8.52
CA LYS A 2 -27.68 -15.59 -7.40
C LYS A 2 -28.11 -14.11 -7.48
N PRO A 3 -28.21 -13.39 -6.35
CA PRO A 3 -28.59 -11.99 -6.39
C PRO A 3 -27.50 -11.17 -7.11
N THR A 4 -27.90 -10.47 -8.16
CA THR A 4 -27.05 -9.48 -8.83
C THR A 4 -27.20 -8.16 -8.09
N THR A 5 -26.08 -7.57 -7.68
CA THR A 5 -26.07 -6.22 -7.10
C THR A 5 -25.84 -5.21 -8.23
N GLU A 6 -26.71 -4.20 -8.29
CA GLU A 6 -26.60 -3.10 -9.24
C GLU A 6 -26.21 -1.82 -8.52
N ILE A 7 -25.24 -1.10 -9.05
CA ILE A 7 -24.85 0.20 -8.53
C ILE A 7 -24.68 1.21 -9.67
N SER A 8 -25.38 2.33 -9.58
CA SER A 8 -25.41 3.36 -10.62
C SER A 8 -24.76 4.65 -10.13
N GLY A 9 -24.04 5.35 -11.00
CA GLY A 9 -23.41 6.63 -10.68
C GLY A 9 -22.36 7.05 -11.72
N THR A 10 -21.52 7.98 -11.31
CA THR A 10 -20.29 8.31 -12.04
C THR A 10 -19.22 7.29 -11.66
N ILE A 11 -18.72 6.53 -12.62
CA ILE A 11 -17.78 5.42 -12.44
C ILE A 11 -16.41 5.83 -12.95
N ILE A 12 -15.37 5.57 -12.14
CA ILE A 12 -13.97 5.72 -12.54
C ILE A 12 -13.49 4.37 -13.10
N TRP A 13 -13.63 4.20 -14.40
CA TRP A 13 -13.53 2.93 -15.13
C TRP A 13 -12.19 2.66 -15.76
N GLY A 14 -11.79 1.39 -15.76
CA GLY A 14 -10.63 0.87 -16.48
C GLY A 14 -9.29 1.26 -15.90
N GLU A 15 -8.21 0.80 -16.52
CA GLU A 15 -6.83 1.13 -16.11
C GLU A 15 -6.46 2.59 -16.38
N GLU A 16 -7.18 3.25 -17.29
CA GLU A 16 -6.99 4.66 -17.62
C GLU A 16 -7.94 5.57 -16.83
N PHE A 17 -8.71 5.02 -15.89
CA PHE A 17 -9.61 5.76 -15.00
C PHE A 17 -10.51 6.75 -15.75
N GLU A 18 -11.17 6.27 -16.78
CA GLU A 18 -12.15 7.06 -17.55
C GLU A 18 -13.37 7.37 -16.68
N VAL A 19 -13.93 8.56 -16.85
CA VAL A 19 -15.11 8.98 -16.10
C VAL A 19 -16.36 8.68 -16.92
N ILE A 20 -17.12 7.68 -16.50
CA ILE A 20 -18.28 7.15 -17.23
C ILE A 20 -19.54 7.28 -16.37
N SER A 21 -20.69 7.62 -16.96
CA SER A 21 -22.00 7.53 -16.33
C SER A 21 -22.65 6.19 -16.67
N GLY A 22 -23.05 5.40 -15.66
CA GLY A 22 -23.55 4.06 -15.95
C GLY A 22 -23.98 3.27 -14.71
N THR A 23 -24.24 1.98 -14.96
CA THR A 23 -24.57 1.00 -13.93
C THR A 23 -23.61 -0.18 -13.99
N LEU A 24 -22.97 -0.48 -12.88
CA LEU A 24 -22.18 -1.70 -12.67
C LEU A 24 -23.10 -2.83 -12.20
N TYR A 25 -22.84 -4.02 -12.71
CA TYR A 25 -23.46 -5.26 -12.30
C TYR A 25 -22.43 -6.15 -11.61
N ILE A 26 -22.76 -6.62 -10.40
CA ILE A 26 -21.85 -7.39 -9.56
C ILE A 26 -22.54 -8.70 -9.17
N GLU A 27 -21.86 -9.83 -9.42
CA GLU A 27 -22.30 -11.17 -9.02
C GLU A 27 -21.19 -11.86 -8.24
N ASP A 28 -21.51 -12.40 -7.07
CA ASP A 28 -20.54 -13.06 -6.18
C ASP A 28 -19.28 -12.22 -5.88
N GLY A 29 -19.42 -10.90 -5.78
CA GLY A 29 -18.31 -9.99 -5.54
C GLY A 29 -17.42 -9.71 -6.77
N ILE A 30 -17.80 -10.19 -7.96
CA ILE A 30 -17.12 -9.96 -9.23
C ILE A 30 -17.92 -8.98 -10.09
N ILE A 31 -17.26 -8.04 -10.73
CA ILE A 31 -17.86 -7.13 -11.70
C ILE A 31 -18.11 -7.92 -12.98
N VAL A 32 -19.37 -8.10 -13.33
CA VAL A 32 -19.77 -8.91 -14.51
C VAL A 32 -20.08 -8.07 -15.73
N ASP A 33 -20.57 -6.83 -15.54
CA ASP A 33 -20.91 -5.95 -16.67
C ASP A 33 -20.91 -4.46 -16.25
N LEU A 34 -20.75 -3.59 -17.23
CA LEU A 34 -20.98 -2.15 -17.15
C LEU A 34 -21.90 -1.72 -18.30
N ILE A 35 -23.04 -1.12 -17.97
CA ILE A 35 -23.93 -0.51 -18.97
C ILE A 35 -23.80 1.02 -18.87
N GLU A 36 -23.19 1.61 -19.89
CA GLU A 36 -23.11 3.07 -20.03
C GLU A 36 -24.51 3.62 -20.33
N LYS A 37 -24.99 4.49 -19.48
CA LYS A 37 -26.25 5.21 -19.61
C LYS A 37 -26.27 6.44 -18.74
N GLN A 38 -27.10 7.43 -19.11
CA GLN A 38 -27.32 8.56 -18.23
C GLN A 38 -28.03 8.09 -16.96
N VAL A 39 -27.40 8.28 -15.80
CA VAL A 39 -27.96 7.97 -14.48
C VAL A 39 -27.89 9.20 -13.58
N SER A 40 -28.51 9.12 -12.38
CA SER A 40 -28.32 10.14 -11.35
C SER A 40 -26.84 10.26 -10.98
N ASP A 41 -26.35 11.48 -10.90
CA ASP A 41 -24.95 11.80 -10.63
C ASP A 41 -24.72 12.09 -9.12
N ASP A 42 -25.37 11.31 -8.27
CA ASP A 42 -25.35 11.50 -6.81
C ASP A 42 -24.13 10.87 -6.14
N VAL A 43 -23.50 9.89 -6.80
CA VAL A 43 -22.35 9.17 -6.26
C VAL A 43 -21.21 9.05 -7.27
N ILE A 44 -19.99 8.97 -6.76
CA ILE A 44 -18.79 8.58 -7.49
C ILE A 44 -18.42 7.16 -7.04
N ILE A 45 -18.24 6.26 -8.00
CA ILE A 45 -17.83 4.88 -7.78
C ILE A 45 -16.40 4.75 -8.26
N ALA A 46 -15.48 4.41 -7.36
CA ALA A 46 -14.06 4.32 -7.66
C ALA A 46 -13.47 3.02 -7.09
N PRO A 47 -12.37 2.49 -7.66
CA PRO A 47 -11.66 1.38 -7.03
C PRO A 47 -11.11 1.83 -5.67
N CYS A 48 -11.08 0.89 -4.72
CA CYS A 48 -10.46 1.10 -3.42
C CYS A 48 -8.94 1.24 -3.53
N PHE A 49 -8.34 1.83 -2.50
CA PHE A 49 -6.89 1.98 -2.41
C PHE A 49 -6.19 0.66 -2.12
N VAL A 50 -4.96 0.56 -2.61
CA VAL A 50 -3.97 -0.45 -2.24
C VAL A 50 -2.80 0.26 -1.57
N ASN A 51 -2.60 0.00 -0.29
CA ASN A 51 -1.49 0.56 0.48
C ASN A 51 -0.26 -0.35 0.29
N ALA A 52 0.67 0.05 -0.56
CA ALA A 52 1.76 -0.81 -1.01
C ALA A 52 2.89 -1.00 0.02
N HIS A 53 2.86 -0.30 1.15
CA HIS A 53 3.84 -0.49 2.22
C HIS A 53 3.33 0.02 3.56
N THR A 54 3.36 -0.84 4.56
CA THR A 54 3.00 -0.52 5.95
C THR A 54 3.88 -1.26 6.96
N HIS A 55 3.89 -0.74 8.19
CA HIS A 55 4.36 -1.40 9.40
C HIS A 55 3.23 -1.38 10.44
N ILE A 56 2.22 -2.23 10.28
CA ILE A 56 1.02 -2.21 11.12
C ILE A 56 1.32 -2.61 12.58
N GLY A 57 2.42 -3.33 12.82
CA GLY A 57 2.78 -3.73 14.17
C GLY A 57 3.10 -2.60 15.13
N ASP A 58 3.55 -1.47 14.63
CA ASP A 58 3.85 -0.33 15.47
C ASP A 58 2.62 0.51 15.87
N SER A 59 1.42 0.00 15.57
CA SER A 59 0.12 0.60 15.96
C SER A 59 -0.04 0.87 17.46
N VAL A 60 0.75 0.23 18.31
CA VAL A 60 0.75 0.46 19.76
C VAL A 60 1.50 1.72 20.18
N ILE A 61 2.26 2.33 19.24
CA ILE A 61 3.10 3.48 19.50
C ILE A 61 2.69 4.57 18.52
N LYS A 62 1.72 5.37 18.85
CA LYS A 62 1.30 6.47 17.97
C LYS A 62 1.90 7.78 18.45
N ASP A 63 2.37 8.59 17.50
CA ASP A 63 2.91 9.93 17.72
C ASP A 63 4.01 10.00 18.81
N PRO A 64 5.06 9.15 18.77
CA PRO A 64 6.18 9.30 19.67
C PRO A 64 6.90 10.62 19.39
N PRO A 65 7.69 11.15 20.35
CA PRO A 65 8.55 12.28 20.06
C PRO A 65 9.43 11.99 18.86
N ILE A 66 9.37 12.86 17.84
CA ILE A 66 10.16 12.70 16.63
C ILE A 66 11.62 12.98 16.95
N THR A 67 12.47 11.99 16.71
CA THR A 67 13.93 12.06 16.79
C THR A 67 14.52 11.70 15.43
N ASN A 68 15.78 11.35 15.35
CA ASN A 68 16.35 10.84 14.10
C ASN A 68 15.83 9.44 13.77
N LEU A 69 15.88 9.09 12.49
CA LEU A 69 15.36 7.82 11.96
C LEU A 69 15.94 6.59 12.70
N ASP A 70 17.26 6.60 12.96
CA ASP A 70 17.93 5.46 13.59
C ASP A 70 17.40 5.23 15.03
N GLU A 71 17.13 6.28 15.80
CA GLU A 71 16.55 6.17 17.14
C GLU A 71 15.11 5.67 17.12
N LEU A 72 14.37 5.97 16.06
CA LEU A 72 12.96 5.57 15.92
C LEU A 72 12.82 4.12 15.48
N VAL A 73 13.47 3.72 14.39
CA VAL A 73 13.11 2.47 13.67
C VAL A 73 14.24 1.48 13.48
N ARG A 74 15.51 1.85 13.71
CA ARG A 74 16.64 0.96 13.42
C ARG A 74 16.68 -0.28 14.30
N PRO A 75 16.75 -1.50 13.72
CA PRO A 75 16.96 -2.72 14.49
C PRO A 75 18.35 -2.77 15.15
N PRO A 76 18.53 -3.41 16.33
CA PRO A 76 17.45 -3.96 17.20
C PRO A 76 16.95 -2.96 18.24
N ASP A 77 17.60 -1.80 18.40
CA ASP A 77 17.49 -0.93 19.58
C ASP A 77 16.62 0.32 19.37
N GLY A 78 16.10 0.57 18.16
CA GLY A 78 15.19 1.67 17.90
C GLY A 78 13.95 1.61 18.80
N LEU A 79 13.32 2.76 19.06
CA LEU A 79 12.13 2.89 19.91
C LEU A 79 11.06 1.86 19.53
N LYS A 80 10.79 1.71 18.22
CA LYS A 80 9.86 0.74 17.65
C LYS A 80 10.12 -0.67 18.19
N HIS A 81 11.35 -1.17 18.05
CA HIS A 81 11.71 -2.54 18.46
C HIS A 81 11.62 -2.73 19.98
N ARG A 82 12.08 -1.75 20.75
CA ARG A 82 11.95 -1.81 22.23
C ARG A 82 10.51 -1.88 22.69
N MET A 83 9.61 -1.14 22.03
CA MET A 83 8.18 -1.14 22.39
C MET A 83 7.50 -2.42 21.94
N LEU A 84 7.74 -2.89 20.71
CA LEU A 84 7.20 -4.16 20.23
C LEU A 84 7.58 -5.32 21.16
N ASN A 85 8.84 -5.40 21.59
CA ASN A 85 9.33 -6.44 22.47
C ASN A 85 8.75 -6.38 23.90
N LYS A 86 8.32 -5.20 24.37
CA LYS A 86 7.76 -5.02 25.71
C LYS A 86 6.23 -5.15 25.75
N THR A 87 5.57 -5.00 24.62
CA THR A 87 4.11 -4.99 24.57
C THR A 87 3.56 -6.42 24.53
N PRO A 88 2.59 -6.78 25.40
CA PRO A 88 1.96 -8.08 25.35
C PRO A 88 1.30 -8.36 23.99
N ALA A 89 1.39 -9.60 23.52
CA ALA A 89 0.86 -10.01 22.22
C ALA A 89 -0.62 -9.62 22.00
N VAL A 90 -1.45 -9.75 23.03
CA VAL A 90 -2.87 -9.36 22.96
C VAL A 90 -3.05 -7.87 22.69
N GLU A 91 -2.21 -7.03 23.27
CA GLU A 91 -2.26 -5.58 23.02
C GLU A 91 -1.80 -5.24 21.60
N LEU A 92 -0.74 -5.90 21.11
CA LEU A 92 -0.29 -5.78 19.72
C LEU A 92 -1.40 -6.16 18.74
N ILE A 93 -2.05 -7.31 18.94
CA ILE A 93 -3.14 -7.81 18.10
C ILE A 93 -4.32 -6.83 18.09
N ASN A 94 -4.72 -6.31 19.25
CA ASN A 94 -5.82 -5.35 19.36
C ASN A 94 -5.50 -4.02 18.67
N ALA A 95 -4.28 -3.52 18.83
CA ALA A 95 -3.83 -2.29 18.20
C ALA A 95 -3.78 -2.43 16.67
N MET A 96 -3.20 -3.53 16.16
CA MET A 96 -3.22 -3.86 14.73
C MET A 96 -4.65 -3.96 14.20
N GLY A 97 -5.55 -4.67 14.91
CA GLY A 97 -6.96 -4.77 14.54
C GLY A 97 -7.67 -3.41 14.45
N SER A 98 -7.33 -2.47 15.33
CA SER A 98 -7.88 -1.11 15.28
C SER A 98 -7.39 -0.35 14.04
N THR A 99 -6.13 -0.49 13.69
CA THR A 99 -5.56 0.12 12.46
C THR A 99 -6.16 -0.48 11.20
N LEU A 100 -6.34 -1.81 11.14
CA LEU A 100 -6.99 -2.47 10.00
C LEU A 100 -8.44 -2.01 9.79
N LYS A 101 -9.19 -1.78 10.88
CA LYS A 101 -10.54 -1.19 10.81
C LYS A 101 -10.53 0.23 10.26
N ASP A 102 -9.53 1.04 10.67
CA ASP A 102 -9.36 2.40 10.16
C ASP A 102 -8.98 2.39 8.68
N MET A 103 -8.04 1.53 8.26
CA MET A 103 -7.69 1.33 6.85
C MET A 103 -8.92 0.99 6.00
N LYS A 104 -9.70 0.00 6.42
CA LYS A 104 -10.94 -0.38 5.74
C LYS A 104 -11.91 0.81 5.65
N LYS A 105 -12.16 1.50 6.77
CA LYS A 105 -13.06 2.66 6.83
C LYS A 105 -12.61 3.81 5.92
N THR A 106 -11.32 3.97 5.71
CA THR A 106 -10.74 5.02 4.87
C THR A 106 -10.53 4.60 3.41
N GLY A 107 -11.15 3.49 2.97
CA GLY A 107 -11.17 3.08 1.56
C GLY A 107 -10.02 2.19 1.11
N THR A 108 -9.16 1.72 2.02
CA THR A 108 -8.08 0.77 1.72
C THR A 108 -8.60 -0.66 1.89
N THR A 109 -8.53 -1.46 0.83
CA THR A 109 -9.03 -2.86 0.82
C THR A 109 -7.94 -3.89 0.52
N ALA A 110 -6.72 -3.42 0.25
CA ALA A 110 -5.54 -4.26 0.13
C ALA A 110 -4.30 -3.54 0.66
N PHE A 111 -3.35 -4.27 1.23
CA PHE A 111 -2.11 -3.70 1.73
C PHE A 111 -0.96 -4.71 1.74
N ILE A 112 0.27 -4.18 1.79
CA ILE A 112 1.50 -4.93 2.02
C ILE A 112 2.06 -4.50 3.38
N ASP A 113 2.35 -5.44 4.27
CA ASP A 113 2.94 -5.17 5.59
C ASP A 113 4.32 -5.81 5.75
N PHE A 114 5.30 -5.04 6.16
CA PHE A 114 6.62 -5.54 6.56
C PHE A 114 6.57 -5.87 8.05
N ARG A 115 6.49 -7.19 8.33
CA ARG A 115 6.15 -7.66 9.67
C ARG A 115 7.37 -8.06 10.48
N GLU A 116 7.67 -7.26 11.51
CA GLU A 116 8.66 -7.58 12.52
C GLU A 116 8.18 -8.70 13.45
N GLY A 117 9.13 -9.34 14.16
CA GLY A 117 8.84 -10.34 15.17
C GLY A 117 8.76 -11.77 14.64
N GLY A 118 9.29 -12.05 13.44
CA GLY A 118 9.37 -13.39 12.87
C GLY A 118 8.00 -14.08 12.77
N VAL A 119 7.97 -15.37 13.04
CA VAL A 119 6.74 -16.20 13.00
C VAL A 119 5.63 -15.65 13.90
N GLU A 120 5.97 -15.23 15.13
CA GLU A 120 4.99 -14.71 16.08
C GLU A 120 4.37 -13.39 15.59
N GLY A 121 5.18 -12.52 15.01
CA GLY A 121 4.71 -11.26 14.45
C GLY A 121 3.73 -11.47 13.29
N VAL A 122 4.04 -12.38 12.36
CA VAL A 122 3.17 -12.75 11.25
C VAL A 122 1.85 -13.35 11.77
N ASN A 123 1.91 -14.29 12.68
CA ASN A 123 0.72 -14.93 13.26
C ASN A 123 -0.16 -13.92 14.02
N GLY A 124 0.44 -12.95 14.72
CA GLY A 124 -0.28 -11.88 15.40
C GLY A 124 -1.07 -11.00 14.41
N LEU A 125 -0.47 -10.62 13.27
CA LEU A 125 -1.18 -9.87 12.24
C LEU A 125 -2.27 -10.70 11.59
N ARG A 126 -2.02 -11.99 11.27
CA ARG A 126 -3.05 -12.89 10.74
C ARG A 126 -4.24 -13.03 11.68
N GLN A 127 -3.97 -13.10 12.99
CA GLN A 127 -5.04 -13.13 14.00
C GLN A 127 -5.85 -11.82 14.00
N SER A 128 -5.21 -10.67 13.81
CA SER A 128 -5.89 -9.37 13.71
C SER A 128 -6.79 -9.25 12.48
N LEU A 129 -6.55 -10.06 11.45
CA LEU A 129 -7.30 -10.07 10.18
C LEU A 129 -8.57 -10.93 10.22
N ILE A 130 -8.75 -11.83 11.21
CA ILE A 130 -9.85 -12.82 11.23
C ILE A 130 -11.23 -12.15 11.03
N ASP A 131 -11.47 -11.00 11.66
CA ASP A 131 -12.76 -10.30 11.62
C ASP A 131 -12.78 -9.13 10.61
N MET A 132 -11.85 -9.08 9.66
CA MET A 132 -11.74 -7.96 8.71
C MET A 132 -12.43 -8.20 7.37
N GLY A 133 -13.15 -9.32 7.22
CA GLY A 133 -13.78 -9.70 5.95
C GLY A 133 -12.74 -9.96 4.86
N ASN A 134 -13.00 -9.51 3.64
CA ASN A 134 -12.13 -9.71 2.49
C ASN A 134 -11.01 -8.66 2.37
N LEU A 135 -10.54 -8.08 3.46
CA LEU A 135 -9.36 -7.20 3.43
C LEU A 135 -8.13 -8.01 3.00
N ARG A 136 -7.59 -7.69 1.83
CA ARG A 136 -6.46 -8.40 1.22
C ARG A 136 -5.14 -7.96 1.83
N SER A 137 -4.25 -8.90 2.09
CA SER A 137 -2.94 -8.59 2.65
C SER A 137 -1.84 -9.43 2.04
N ILE A 138 -0.66 -8.82 1.86
CA ILE A 138 0.63 -9.49 1.65
C ILE A 138 1.46 -9.22 2.90
N ILE A 139 1.75 -10.25 3.67
CA ILE A 139 2.52 -10.14 4.91
C ILE A 139 3.95 -10.62 4.64
N LEU A 140 4.87 -9.68 4.53
CA LEU A 140 6.29 -9.92 4.34
C LEU A 140 6.97 -10.01 5.70
N GLY A 141 7.31 -11.23 6.10
CA GLY A 141 7.95 -11.48 7.38
C GLY A 141 9.40 -10.99 7.40
N ARG A 142 9.85 -10.40 8.51
CA ARG A 142 11.26 -10.10 8.73
C ARG A 142 11.92 -11.30 9.42
N PRO A 143 12.91 -11.95 8.80
CA PRO A 143 13.60 -13.10 9.41
C PRO A 143 14.33 -12.72 10.70
N HIS A 144 14.31 -13.67 11.64
CA HIS A 144 15.13 -13.63 12.85
C HIS A 144 16.04 -14.86 12.85
N ASN A 145 15.71 -15.93 13.57
CA ASN A 145 16.44 -17.21 13.52
C ASN A 145 15.52 -18.37 13.07
N ASP A 146 14.46 -18.05 12.36
CA ASP A 146 13.29 -18.88 12.08
C ASP A 146 12.92 -18.92 10.59
N LEU A 147 13.88 -18.68 9.70
CA LEU A 147 13.61 -18.50 8.25
C LEU A 147 12.74 -19.60 7.61
N PRO A 148 13.00 -20.92 7.82
CA PRO A 148 12.17 -21.95 7.21
C PRO A 148 10.72 -21.94 7.69
N GLU A 149 10.51 -21.68 9.00
CA GLU A 149 9.20 -21.61 9.61
C GLU A 149 8.48 -20.32 9.22
N LEU A 150 9.21 -19.20 9.17
CA LEU A 150 8.70 -17.91 8.71
C LEU A 150 8.20 -18.00 7.27
N LEU A 151 8.94 -18.64 6.37
CA LEU A 151 8.53 -18.86 4.99
C LEU A 151 7.23 -19.69 4.89
N ASN A 152 6.92 -20.54 5.84
CA ASN A 152 5.67 -21.30 5.84
C ASN A 152 4.46 -20.46 6.24
N VAL A 153 4.62 -19.46 7.12
CA VAL A 153 3.51 -18.67 7.65
C VAL A 153 3.34 -17.29 6.98
N SER A 154 4.41 -16.73 6.41
CA SER A 154 4.38 -15.44 5.69
C SER A 154 4.06 -15.60 4.21
N ASP A 155 3.65 -14.53 3.55
CA ASP A 155 3.45 -14.50 2.10
C ASP A 155 4.75 -14.26 1.35
N GLY A 156 5.78 -13.73 2.03
CA GLY A 156 7.11 -13.45 1.50
C GLY A 156 8.03 -12.90 2.57
N ILE A 157 9.14 -12.32 2.15
CA ILE A 157 10.16 -11.72 3.04
C ILE A 157 10.32 -10.23 2.74
N GLY A 158 10.34 -9.42 3.81
CA GLY A 158 10.61 -7.99 3.76
C GLY A 158 11.81 -7.62 4.65
N LEU A 159 12.87 -7.10 4.05
CA LEU A 159 14.09 -6.70 4.77
C LEU A 159 14.13 -5.20 5.05
N SER A 160 14.70 -4.83 6.19
CA SER A 160 14.89 -3.43 6.59
C SER A 160 16.03 -2.72 5.83
N GLY A 161 16.97 -3.46 5.27
CA GLY A 161 18.09 -2.94 4.50
C GLY A 161 19.22 -3.94 4.38
N VAL A 162 20.19 -3.67 3.53
CA VAL A 162 21.35 -4.55 3.31
C VAL A 162 22.38 -4.46 4.45
N ASN A 163 22.33 -3.39 5.23
CA ASN A 163 23.32 -3.13 6.29
C ASN A 163 22.96 -3.73 7.65
N ASP A 164 21.79 -4.38 7.76
CA ASP A 164 21.26 -4.87 9.04
C ASP A 164 21.78 -6.28 9.40
N MET A 165 22.38 -6.98 8.44
CA MET A 165 22.94 -8.31 8.64
C MET A 165 24.10 -8.60 7.69
N PRO A 166 24.94 -9.63 7.97
CA PRO A 166 26.04 -10.02 7.10
C PRO A 166 25.56 -10.45 5.71
N LEU A 167 26.39 -10.18 4.68
CA LEU A 167 26.04 -10.44 3.27
C LEU A 167 25.75 -11.91 2.99
N ASP A 168 26.48 -12.83 3.60
CA ASP A 168 26.28 -14.27 3.47
C ASP A 168 24.90 -14.70 3.98
N VAL A 169 24.45 -14.12 5.10
CA VAL A 169 23.09 -14.32 5.66
C VAL A 169 22.04 -13.76 4.71
N LEU A 170 22.24 -12.57 4.14
CA LEU A 170 21.34 -11.98 3.16
C LEU A 170 21.18 -12.88 1.92
N GLN A 171 22.30 -13.41 1.40
CA GLN A 171 22.30 -14.30 0.26
C GLN A 171 21.57 -15.62 0.54
N GLU A 172 21.73 -16.17 1.75
CA GLU A 172 20.99 -17.36 2.18
C GLU A 172 19.48 -17.11 2.23
N ILE A 173 19.05 -15.96 2.82
CA ILE A 173 17.65 -15.56 2.87
C ILE A 173 17.07 -15.42 1.46
N VAL A 174 17.73 -14.66 0.59
CA VAL A 174 17.26 -14.44 -0.79
C VAL A 174 17.17 -15.74 -1.56
N SER A 175 18.18 -16.64 -1.44
CA SER A 175 18.15 -17.94 -2.07
C SER A 175 16.96 -18.78 -1.60
N ALA A 176 16.66 -18.78 -0.31
CA ALA A 176 15.53 -19.52 0.25
C ALA A 176 14.17 -18.95 -0.21
N VAL A 177 14.03 -17.62 -0.27
CA VAL A 177 12.83 -16.95 -0.75
C VAL A 177 12.58 -17.27 -2.23
N LYS A 178 13.58 -17.09 -3.09
CA LYS A 178 13.48 -17.40 -4.53
C LYS A 178 13.12 -18.86 -4.77
N LYS A 179 13.68 -19.79 -3.98
CA LYS A 179 13.34 -21.22 -4.06
C LYS A 179 11.88 -21.50 -3.65
N SER A 180 11.30 -20.67 -2.78
CA SER A 180 9.91 -20.82 -2.34
C SER A 180 8.91 -20.10 -3.26
N GLU A 181 9.38 -19.42 -4.31
CA GLU A 181 8.59 -18.65 -5.27
C GLU A 181 7.71 -17.58 -4.56
N LYS A 182 8.23 -16.99 -3.47
CA LYS A 182 7.55 -15.96 -2.69
C LYS A 182 8.15 -14.58 -2.95
N PRO A 183 7.35 -13.50 -2.78
CA PRO A 183 7.83 -12.13 -2.90
C PRO A 183 9.00 -11.83 -1.95
N PHE A 184 9.97 -11.09 -2.48
CA PHE A 184 11.09 -10.53 -1.75
C PHE A 184 11.15 -9.02 -1.93
N ALA A 185 11.17 -8.27 -0.83
CA ALA A 185 11.25 -6.83 -0.86
C ALA A 185 12.24 -6.29 0.19
N ILE A 186 12.77 -5.10 -0.07
CA ILE A 186 13.79 -4.49 0.77
C ILE A 186 13.65 -2.97 0.79
N HIS A 187 14.02 -2.34 1.93
CA HIS A 187 14.21 -0.88 2.00
C HIS A 187 15.60 -0.53 1.48
N ALA A 188 15.69 0.48 0.63
CA ALA A 188 16.96 1.04 0.18
C ALA A 188 16.81 2.50 -0.27
N GLY A 189 17.90 3.25 -0.20
CA GLY A 189 17.94 4.64 -0.64
C GLY A 189 17.03 5.57 0.17
N GLU A 190 16.65 5.19 1.39
CA GLU A 190 15.85 6.06 2.25
C GLU A 190 16.68 7.24 2.75
N LYS A 191 17.77 6.98 3.47
CA LYS A 191 18.63 7.99 4.10
C LYS A 191 19.66 8.56 3.13
N ASP A 192 20.31 7.68 2.38
CA ASP A 192 21.34 8.00 1.40
C ASP A 192 21.41 6.89 0.34
N LYS A 193 22.31 7.01 -0.62
CA LYS A 193 22.44 6.09 -1.75
C LYS A 193 23.38 4.91 -1.54
N THR A 194 23.97 4.77 -0.36
CA THR A 194 25.08 3.81 -0.14
C THR A 194 24.66 2.35 -0.17
N ASP A 195 23.38 2.07 0.01
CA ASP A 195 22.80 0.73 0.05
C ASP A 195 22.06 0.33 -1.25
N ILE A 196 21.87 1.29 -2.18
CA ILE A 196 21.03 1.08 -3.39
C ILE A 196 21.60 -0.02 -4.28
N ASP A 197 22.89 0.03 -4.61
CA ASP A 197 23.51 -0.96 -5.49
C ASP A 197 23.43 -2.37 -4.91
N ALA A 198 23.75 -2.51 -3.62
CA ALA A 198 23.69 -3.80 -2.93
C ALA A 198 22.27 -4.34 -2.82
N ALA A 199 21.25 -3.47 -2.66
CA ALA A 199 19.87 -3.88 -2.66
C ALA A 199 19.42 -4.41 -4.03
N PHE A 200 19.77 -3.73 -5.11
CA PHE A 200 19.48 -4.21 -6.47
C PHE A 200 20.22 -5.51 -6.83
N ASP A 201 21.43 -5.73 -6.30
CA ASP A 201 22.20 -6.96 -6.51
C ASP A 201 21.52 -8.20 -5.88
N LEU A 202 20.59 -8.00 -4.94
CA LEU A 202 19.75 -9.06 -4.37
C LEU A 202 18.53 -9.39 -5.25
N GLU A 203 18.28 -8.61 -6.31
CA GLU A 203 17.16 -8.75 -7.24
C GLU A 203 15.79 -8.85 -6.53
N PRO A 204 15.37 -7.83 -5.79
CA PRO A 204 14.06 -7.80 -5.14
C PRO A 204 12.92 -7.58 -6.13
N ASP A 205 11.71 -8.06 -5.80
CA ASP A 205 10.49 -7.76 -6.55
C ASP A 205 10.12 -6.28 -6.45
N PHE A 206 10.41 -5.65 -5.31
CA PHE A 206 10.29 -4.20 -5.17
C PHE A 206 11.20 -3.63 -4.08
N ILE A 207 11.55 -2.36 -4.26
CA ILE A 207 12.32 -1.56 -3.30
C ILE A 207 11.42 -0.48 -2.70
N VAL A 208 11.48 -0.34 -1.36
CA VAL A 208 10.78 0.73 -0.64
C VAL A 208 11.69 1.95 -0.49
N HIS A 209 11.10 3.12 -0.61
CA HIS A 209 11.66 4.49 -0.56
C HIS A 209 12.38 4.91 -1.83
N LEU A 210 13.59 4.45 -2.06
CA LEU A 210 14.50 4.87 -3.15
C LEU A 210 14.58 6.41 -3.28
N THR A 211 14.43 7.11 -2.14
CA THR A 211 14.37 8.59 -2.04
C THR A 211 15.63 9.26 -2.52
N SER A 212 16.80 8.66 -2.22
CA SER A 212 18.12 9.13 -2.63
C SER A 212 18.57 8.59 -3.99
N GLY A 213 17.69 7.86 -4.70
CA GLY A 213 17.94 7.27 -6.01
C GLY A 213 18.12 8.31 -7.10
N SER A 214 18.87 7.93 -8.14
CA SER A 214 19.13 8.71 -9.35
C SER A 214 18.40 8.13 -10.58
N SER A 215 18.44 8.84 -11.70
CA SER A 215 17.85 8.36 -12.96
C SER A 215 18.41 7.02 -13.43
N SER A 216 19.69 6.71 -13.11
CA SER A 216 20.29 5.40 -13.40
C SER A 216 19.70 4.29 -12.53
N ASP A 217 19.39 4.59 -11.25
CA ASP A 217 18.78 3.64 -10.35
C ASP A 217 17.33 3.36 -10.73
N PHE A 218 16.57 4.38 -11.13
CA PHE A 218 15.21 4.23 -11.62
C PHE A 218 15.15 3.42 -12.93
N LYS A 219 16.13 3.64 -13.82
CA LYS A 219 16.27 2.83 -15.03
C LYS A 219 16.63 1.39 -14.69
N ARG A 220 17.52 1.15 -13.71
CA ARG A 220 17.86 -0.19 -13.23
C ARG A 220 16.62 -0.90 -12.67
N ALA A 221 15.78 -0.19 -11.91
CA ALA A 221 14.51 -0.75 -11.42
C ALA A 221 13.63 -1.23 -12.56
N PHE A 222 13.46 -0.41 -13.61
CA PHE A 222 12.71 -0.79 -14.81
C PHE A 222 13.35 -1.99 -15.55
N ASP A 223 14.66 -1.96 -15.77
CA ASP A 223 15.38 -3.00 -16.54
C ASP A 223 15.39 -4.36 -15.80
N GLN A 224 15.29 -4.37 -14.46
CA GLN A 224 15.22 -5.56 -13.61
C GLN A 224 13.78 -5.99 -13.23
N ASP A 225 12.76 -5.32 -13.77
CA ASP A 225 11.35 -5.56 -13.39
C ASP A 225 11.11 -5.43 -11.87
N CYS A 226 11.90 -4.55 -11.23
CA CYS A 226 11.82 -4.26 -9.81
C CYS A 226 10.90 -3.05 -9.59
N ASN A 227 9.77 -3.23 -8.92
CA ASN A 227 8.85 -2.14 -8.63
C ASN A 227 9.41 -1.20 -7.57
N ILE A 228 8.89 0.03 -7.50
CA ILE A 228 9.27 1.02 -6.49
C ILE A 228 8.06 1.36 -5.64
N VAL A 229 8.24 1.43 -4.31
CA VAL A 229 7.19 1.91 -3.39
C VAL A 229 7.67 3.16 -2.68
N VAL A 230 6.95 4.26 -2.84
CA VAL A 230 7.28 5.53 -2.18
C VAL A 230 6.37 5.81 -0.99
N CYS A 231 6.94 6.41 0.06
CA CYS A 231 6.24 6.77 1.29
C CYS A 231 6.48 8.25 1.63
N PRO A 232 6.00 9.19 0.80
CA PRO A 232 6.49 10.58 0.83
C PRO A 232 6.19 11.33 2.12
N ARG A 233 5.06 11.10 2.81
CA ARG A 233 4.79 11.73 4.10
C ARG A 233 5.72 11.20 5.19
N SER A 234 5.94 9.87 5.25
CA SER A 234 6.86 9.25 6.18
C SER A 234 8.28 9.79 5.99
N ASN A 235 8.76 9.82 4.75
CA ASN A 235 10.10 10.32 4.41
C ASN A 235 10.34 11.76 4.88
N LEU A 236 9.34 12.63 4.81
CA LEU A 236 9.46 13.99 5.33
C LEU A 236 9.51 14.02 6.86
N LEU A 237 8.70 13.23 7.54
CA LEU A 237 8.69 13.16 9.00
C LEU A 237 9.99 12.60 9.56
N THR A 238 10.59 11.62 8.88
CA THR A 238 11.89 11.03 9.27
C THR A 238 13.09 11.86 8.85
N GLY A 239 12.88 12.88 8.01
CA GLY A 239 13.96 13.69 7.46
C GLY A 239 14.71 13.04 6.30
N ALA A 240 14.22 11.94 5.74
CA ALA A 240 14.79 11.25 4.58
C ALA A 240 14.70 12.05 3.27
N GLY A 241 13.83 13.07 3.21
CA GLY A 241 13.69 13.95 2.05
C GLY A 241 12.51 13.59 1.15
N MET A 242 12.54 14.08 -0.09
CA MET A 242 11.47 13.91 -1.08
C MET A 242 11.91 12.97 -2.20
N PRO A 243 11.16 11.90 -2.53
CA PRO A 243 11.46 11.04 -3.65
C PRO A 243 11.22 11.76 -4.99
N ASP A 244 12.04 11.47 -6.00
CA ASP A 244 11.81 11.95 -7.37
C ASP A 244 10.78 11.06 -8.11
N ILE A 245 9.51 11.13 -7.67
CA ILE A 245 8.41 10.34 -8.26
C ILE A 245 8.31 10.56 -9.77
N LYS A 246 8.55 11.78 -10.25
CA LYS A 246 8.48 12.09 -11.68
C LYS A 246 9.60 11.40 -12.47
N GLY A 247 10.81 11.39 -11.93
CA GLY A 247 11.95 10.67 -12.49
C GLY A 247 11.70 9.16 -12.54
N MET A 248 11.18 8.58 -11.45
CA MET A 248 10.80 7.17 -11.37
C MET A 248 9.79 6.79 -12.45
N LEU A 249 8.70 7.57 -12.60
CA LEU A 249 7.68 7.34 -13.62
C LEU A 249 8.22 7.50 -15.05
N THR A 250 9.11 8.47 -15.27
CA THR A 250 9.74 8.72 -16.58
C THR A 250 10.65 7.56 -17.01
N SER A 251 11.24 6.83 -16.07
CA SER A 251 12.05 5.63 -16.36
C SER A 251 11.22 4.43 -16.85
N GLY A 252 9.89 4.46 -16.67
CA GLY A 252 8.96 3.37 -16.97
C GLY A 252 8.73 2.41 -15.80
N ALA A 253 9.38 2.62 -14.65
CA ALA A 253 9.17 1.79 -13.47
C ALA A 253 7.74 1.88 -12.94
N VAL A 254 7.21 0.78 -12.43
CA VAL A 254 5.95 0.77 -11.68
C VAL A 254 6.21 1.38 -10.30
N VAL A 255 5.45 2.43 -9.96
CA VAL A 255 5.57 3.12 -8.68
C VAL A 255 4.27 2.98 -7.91
N GLY A 256 4.31 2.32 -6.75
CA GLY A 256 3.21 2.25 -5.79
C GLY A 256 3.41 3.24 -4.63
N VAL A 257 2.36 3.43 -3.83
CA VAL A 257 2.37 4.33 -2.67
C VAL A 257 2.05 3.57 -1.40
N GLY A 258 2.85 3.79 -0.35
CA GLY A 258 2.63 3.27 0.98
C GLY A 258 2.58 4.36 2.04
N THR A 259 1.97 4.09 3.17
CA THR A 259 1.91 5.01 4.33
C THR A 259 3.03 4.78 5.32
N ASP A 260 3.73 3.66 5.21
CA ASP A 260 4.86 3.27 6.05
C ASP A 260 4.49 3.11 7.54
N ASN A 261 5.28 3.62 8.44
CA ASN A 261 5.14 3.45 9.88
C ASN A 261 3.83 4.05 10.43
N VAL A 262 2.95 3.21 10.96
CA VAL A 262 1.70 3.63 11.61
C VAL A 262 1.95 4.48 12.85
N MET A 263 3.11 4.33 13.47
CA MET A 263 3.49 5.16 14.62
C MET A 263 3.70 6.64 14.24
N LEU A 264 4.03 6.94 12.98
CA LEU A 264 4.32 8.31 12.50
C LEU A 264 3.17 8.90 11.69
N ASN A 265 2.42 8.05 10.97
CA ASN A 265 1.39 8.47 10.03
C ASN A 265 0.11 7.65 10.20
N SER A 266 -1.02 8.27 9.89
CA SER A 266 -2.24 7.50 9.65
C SER A 266 -2.12 6.67 8.36
N THR A 267 -2.81 5.53 8.32
CA THR A 267 -2.89 4.66 7.12
C THR A 267 -3.87 5.18 6.05
N ASN A 268 -4.29 6.45 6.17
CA ASN A 268 -5.24 7.09 5.27
C ASN A 268 -4.61 7.44 3.92
N MET A 269 -4.91 6.67 2.89
CA MET A 269 -4.40 6.88 1.53
C MET A 269 -4.90 8.16 0.85
N PHE A 270 -6.01 8.77 1.28
CA PHE A 270 -6.41 10.09 0.80
C PHE A 270 -5.37 11.16 1.13
N ASP A 271 -4.70 11.04 2.28
CA ASP A 271 -3.68 12.01 2.68
C ASP A 271 -2.42 11.87 1.83
N GLU A 272 -1.97 10.62 1.51
CA GLU A 272 -0.86 10.38 0.58
C GLU A 272 -1.20 10.90 -0.82
N MET A 273 -2.37 10.54 -1.33
CA MET A 273 -2.85 10.94 -2.65
C MET A 273 -2.89 12.47 -2.80
N LYS A 274 -3.47 13.16 -1.83
CA LYS A 274 -3.53 14.62 -1.81
C LYS A 274 -2.15 15.25 -1.71
N PHE A 275 -1.28 14.69 -0.87
CA PHE A 275 0.09 15.16 -0.71
C PHE A 275 0.87 15.03 -2.03
N ILE A 276 0.81 13.88 -2.70
CA ILE A 276 1.46 13.65 -3.99
C ILE A 276 0.93 14.62 -5.05
N SER A 277 -0.38 14.78 -5.15
CA SER A 277 -1.03 15.69 -6.10
C SER A 277 -0.64 17.17 -5.88
N THR A 278 -0.32 17.54 -4.65
CA THR A 278 0.02 18.93 -4.31
C THR A 278 1.51 19.23 -4.57
N ILE A 279 2.38 18.27 -4.27
CA ILE A 279 3.83 18.50 -4.22
C ILE A 279 4.55 17.98 -5.46
N PHE A 280 4.18 16.80 -5.98
CA PHE A 280 4.99 16.07 -6.97
C PHE A 280 4.40 16.04 -8.38
N LEU A 281 3.10 15.77 -8.49
CA LEU A 281 2.43 15.50 -9.78
C LEU A 281 1.14 16.29 -9.91
N GLN A 282 0.98 17.00 -11.02
CA GLN A 282 -0.26 17.71 -11.35
C GLN A 282 -1.25 16.86 -12.18
N ASP A 283 -0.84 15.67 -12.59
CA ASP A 283 -1.69 14.69 -13.29
C ASP A 283 -2.46 13.84 -12.29
N ASP A 284 -3.72 14.18 -12.05
CA ASP A 284 -4.58 13.50 -11.08
C ASP A 284 -4.84 12.04 -11.44
N ARG A 285 -4.87 11.68 -12.72
CA ARG A 285 -5.01 10.31 -13.19
C ARG A 285 -3.81 9.46 -12.77
N GLN A 286 -2.63 9.98 -13.03
CA GLN A 286 -1.40 9.31 -12.61
C GLN A 286 -1.31 9.18 -11.09
N VAL A 287 -1.67 10.23 -10.34
CA VAL A 287 -1.70 10.19 -8.86
C VAL A 287 -2.66 9.11 -8.35
N PHE A 288 -3.85 9.02 -8.94
CA PHE A 288 -4.82 7.99 -8.55
C PHE A 288 -4.31 6.58 -8.86
N LYS A 289 -3.67 6.41 -10.02
CA LYS A 289 -3.04 5.15 -10.45
C LYS A 289 -1.98 4.66 -9.46
N LEU A 290 -1.15 5.56 -8.92
CA LEU A 290 -0.15 5.23 -7.89
C LEU A 290 -0.77 4.61 -6.63
N CYS A 291 -1.93 5.12 -6.21
CA CYS A 291 -2.61 4.74 -4.96
C CYS A 291 -3.56 3.53 -5.11
N THR A 292 -3.79 3.05 -6.33
CA THR A 292 -4.74 1.99 -6.64
C THR A 292 -4.10 0.88 -7.49
N LEU A 293 -4.13 1.00 -8.82
CA LEU A 293 -3.66 -0.01 -9.76
C LEU A 293 -2.17 -0.33 -9.60
N ASN A 294 -1.32 0.67 -9.40
CA ASN A 294 0.11 0.41 -9.22
C ASN A 294 0.40 -0.31 -7.90
N GLY A 295 -0.31 0.04 -6.81
CA GLY A 295 -0.24 -0.73 -5.57
C GLY A 295 -0.66 -2.20 -5.77
N ALA A 296 -1.69 -2.43 -6.60
CA ALA A 296 -2.11 -3.78 -6.98
C ALA A 296 -1.02 -4.50 -7.83
N LYS A 297 -0.36 -3.79 -8.74
CA LYS A 297 0.79 -4.35 -9.51
C LYS A 297 1.96 -4.73 -8.61
N VAL A 298 2.34 -3.88 -7.67
CA VAL A 298 3.40 -4.17 -6.68
C VAL A 298 3.08 -5.43 -5.87
N SER A 299 1.79 -5.65 -5.56
CA SER A 299 1.31 -6.81 -4.80
C SER A 299 0.93 -8.01 -5.67
N ASN A 300 1.12 -7.93 -6.99
CA ASN A 300 0.70 -8.94 -7.98
C ASN A 300 -0.80 -9.31 -7.89
N MET A 301 -1.64 -8.29 -7.59
CA MET A 301 -3.11 -8.41 -7.48
C MET A 301 -3.84 -7.62 -8.57
N ASP A 302 -3.16 -7.04 -9.56
CA ASP A 302 -3.75 -6.14 -10.57
C ASP A 302 -4.72 -6.84 -11.52
N ASN A 303 -4.65 -8.16 -11.65
CA ASN A 303 -5.66 -8.95 -12.34
C ASN A 303 -6.97 -9.10 -11.54
N GLU A 304 -6.96 -8.82 -10.24
CA GLU A 304 -8.10 -9.00 -9.33
C GLU A 304 -8.68 -7.68 -8.86
N ILE A 305 -7.85 -6.66 -8.57
CA ILE A 305 -8.23 -5.39 -7.97
C ILE A 305 -7.42 -4.20 -8.52
N GLY A 306 -7.67 -2.99 -8.01
CA GLY A 306 -6.89 -1.78 -8.33
C GLY A 306 -7.48 -0.93 -9.45
N SER A 307 -8.37 -1.48 -10.27
CA SER A 307 -9.20 -0.78 -11.27
C SER A 307 -10.59 -1.40 -11.33
N ILE A 308 -11.55 -0.68 -11.91
CA ILE A 308 -12.90 -1.19 -12.14
C ILE A 308 -12.98 -1.75 -13.56
N GLU A 309 -13.03 -3.07 -13.70
CA GLU A 309 -13.10 -3.77 -14.97
C GLU A 309 -13.91 -5.05 -14.83
N THR A 310 -14.55 -5.47 -15.92
CA THR A 310 -15.26 -6.76 -15.96
C THR A 310 -14.28 -7.91 -15.68
N GLY A 311 -14.68 -8.81 -14.79
CA GLY A 311 -13.88 -9.95 -14.33
C GLY A 311 -13.08 -9.69 -13.06
N LYS A 312 -12.88 -8.44 -12.64
CA LYS A 312 -12.21 -8.11 -11.39
C LYS A 312 -13.17 -8.13 -10.20
N MET A 313 -12.62 -8.27 -9.01
CA MET A 313 -13.35 -8.18 -7.74
C MET A 313 -13.90 -6.76 -7.55
N ALA A 314 -15.11 -6.67 -7.03
CA ALA A 314 -15.78 -5.40 -6.75
C ALA A 314 -15.24 -4.74 -5.47
N HIS A 315 -13.95 -4.48 -5.39
CA HIS A 315 -13.33 -3.67 -4.33
C HIS A 315 -13.53 -2.18 -4.64
N LEU A 316 -14.69 -1.67 -4.24
CA LEU A 316 -15.18 -0.34 -4.64
C LEU A 316 -15.45 0.55 -3.44
N MET A 317 -15.06 1.82 -3.55
CA MET A 317 -15.55 2.89 -2.68
C MET A 317 -16.61 3.72 -3.42
N VAL A 318 -17.73 3.93 -2.73
CA VAL A 318 -18.84 4.77 -3.19
C VAL A 318 -18.82 6.05 -2.39
N LEU A 319 -18.63 7.18 -3.06
CA LEU A 319 -18.54 8.50 -2.43
C LEU A 319 -19.79 9.32 -2.72
N ASN A 320 -20.25 10.07 -1.71
CA ASN A 320 -21.35 11.04 -1.85
C ASN A 320 -20.86 12.27 -2.63
N ARG A 321 -21.24 12.40 -3.89
CA ARG A 321 -20.89 13.56 -4.73
C ARG A 321 -21.53 14.86 -4.23
N ASN A 322 -22.63 14.77 -3.51
CA ASN A 322 -23.37 15.92 -2.97
C ASN A 322 -22.92 16.31 -1.55
N SER A 323 -21.83 15.71 -1.04
CA SER A 323 -21.21 16.16 0.20
C SER A 323 -20.77 17.63 0.09
N TYR A 324 -20.70 18.33 1.21
CA TYR A 324 -20.24 19.74 1.24
C TYR A 324 -18.84 19.93 0.62
N ASN A 325 -18.03 18.87 0.62
CA ASN A 325 -16.68 18.88 0.10
C ASN A 325 -16.61 18.65 -1.42
N LEU A 326 -17.48 17.78 -1.98
CA LEU A 326 -17.47 17.40 -3.39
C LEU A 326 -18.52 18.13 -4.24
N GLN A 327 -19.50 18.78 -3.61
CA GLN A 327 -20.52 19.57 -4.31
C GLN A 327 -19.86 20.65 -5.18
N GLY A 328 -20.28 20.72 -6.46
CA GLY A 328 -19.75 21.68 -7.43
C GLY A 328 -18.43 21.29 -8.10
N VAL A 329 -17.87 20.12 -7.79
CA VAL A 329 -16.72 19.58 -8.52
C VAL A 329 -17.11 19.31 -9.97
N ARG A 330 -16.33 19.85 -10.92
CA ARG A 330 -16.58 19.67 -12.37
C ARG A 330 -15.85 18.48 -12.97
N ASN A 331 -14.65 18.17 -12.47
CA ASN A 331 -13.88 17.00 -12.86
C ASN A 331 -13.89 16.01 -11.69
N HIS A 332 -14.61 14.91 -11.84
CA HIS A 332 -14.83 13.94 -10.77
C HIS A 332 -13.53 13.29 -10.30
N LEU A 333 -12.63 12.95 -11.22
CA LEU A 333 -11.34 12.36 -10.88
C LEU A 333 -10.46 13.36 -10.11
N SER A 334 -10.39 14.61 -10.57
CA SER A 334 -9.66 15.66 -9.83
C SER A 334 -10.29 15.95 -8.46
N GLY A 335 -11.62 15.90 -8.37
CA GLY A 335 -12.34 16.04 -7.10
C GLY A 335 -12.00 14.89 -6.13
N LEU A 336 -11.97 13.66 -6.64
CA LEU A 336 -11.57 12.49 -5.88
C LEU A 336 -10.13 12.63 -5.36
N VAL A 337 -9.19 12.99 -6.21
CA VAL A 337 -7.76 13.08 -5.86
C VAL A 337 -7.47 14.24 -4.91
N ARG A 338 -8.01 15.42 -5.18
CA ARG A 338 -7.58 16.65 -4.48
C ARG A 338 -8.46 17.01 -3.29
N ARG A 339 -9.71 16.52 -3.25
CA ARG A 339 -10.69 16.95 -2.25
C ARG A 339 -11.26 15.84 -1.41
N ALA A 340 -11.55 14.65 -1.98
CA ALA A 340 -12.24 13.59 -1.27
C ALA A 340 -11.56 13.24 0.06
N ARG A 341 -12.38 12.82 1.02
CA ARG A 341 -12.00 12.46 2.39
C ARG A 341 -12.73 11.16 2.78
N PRO A 342 -12.28 10.48 3.81
CA PRO A 342 -13.01 9.33 4.35
C PRO A 342 -14.49 9.60 4.65
N ASP A 343 -14.82 10.80 5.11
CA ASP A 343 -16.22 11.20 5.42
C ASP A 343 -17.11 11.33 4.18
N ASP A 344 -16.54 11.41 2.98
CA ASP A 344 -17.28 11.41 1.73
C ASP A 344 -17.69 9.98 1.30
N ILE A 345 -17.05 8.95 1.87
CA ILE A 345 -17.37 7.53 1.60
C ILE A 345 -18.69 7.17 2.29
N ILE A 346 -19.66 6.70 1.53
CA ILE A 346 -20.95 6.22 2.06
C ILE A 346 -21.05 4.69 2.08
N GLN A 347 -20.23 4.01 1.28
CA GLN A 347 -20.17 2.55 1.24
C GLN A 347 -18.81 2.07 0.72
N ILE A 348 -18.36 0.93 1.23
CA ILE A 348 -17.25 0.16 0.68
C ILE A 348 -17.78 -1.22 0.35
N ILE A 349 -17.61 -1.66 -0.90
CA ILE A 349 -18.07 -2.94 -1.42
C ILE A 349 -16.85 -3.87 -1.54
N GLY A 350 -17.06 -5.17 -1.34
CA GLY A 350 -16.05 -6.22 -1.55
C GLY A 350 -15.25 -6.61 -0.32
N VAL A 351 -15.47 -5.97 0.84
CA VAL A 351 -14.76 -6.28 2.09
C VAL A 351 -15.69 -6.59 3.27
N GLU A 352 -16.89 -7.03 2.99
CA GLU A 352 -17.87 -7.44 4.02
C GLU A 352 -17.57 -8.85 4.55
#